data_55a808eaac8d51e6fde2d3d2a9c813df
#
_entry.id   55a808eaac8d51e6fde2d3d2a9c813df
#
_cell.length_a   1.000
_cell.length_b   1.000
_cell.length_c   1.000
_cell.angle_alpha   90.00
_cell.angle_beta   90.00
_cell.angle_gamma   90.00
#
_symmetry.space_group_name_H-M   'P 1'
#
loop_
_entity.id
_entity.type
_entity.pdbx_description
1 polymer ?
#
loop_
_entity_poly.entity_id
_entity_poly.type
_entity_poly.pdbx_seq_one_letter_code
_entity_poly.pdbx_strand_id
1 'polypeptide(L)'
;MIDSTLQKAIHWNIELSADLTEKLLSVAQLKTQLKASEMDEARIAHQGTSFVLEGTVTICLQTPNLKTVNNIVMGKGDWFGNYDSNNSSYTPFFITGIGTVKLIHFSNFDLHRLALENFEIYKWFHSLSLGTKAKWLQSQLMMSENKLKRVVYLLLELAANTSLLRGETPKISISQQQISQITGIARQRVNEVIKQLEKEGLLQIKRNCIYLTDLTGLGYKLNQVDLSFRDPRLMIKN
;
A
#
# COMPACT_ATOMS: atom_id res chain seq x y z
N MET A 1 16.21 -15.37 10.99
CA MET A 1 16.81 -14.05 11.38
C MET A 1 17.16 -13.31 10.10
N ILE A 2 16.77 -12.06 9.96
CA ILE A 2 17.13 -11.20 8.82
C ILE A 2 18.59 -10.76 8.95
N ASP A 3 19.29 -10.60 7.81
CA ASP A 3 20.71 -10.19 7.81
C ASP A 3 20.89 -8.71 8.24
N SER A 4 22.11 -8.32 8.56
CA SER A 4 22.44 -6.98 9.06
C SER A 4 22.13 -5.86 8.05
N THR A 5 22.14 -6.15 6.76
CA THR A 5 21.81 -5.19 5.69
C THR A 5 20.33 -4.91 5.67
N LEU A 6 19.50 -5.95 5.81
CA LEU A 6 18.04 -5.83 5.89
C LEU A 6 17.60 -5.11 7.19
N GLN A 7 18.30 -5.37 8.31
CA GLN A 7 18.04 -4.68 9.57
C GLN A 7 18.21 -3.17 9.43
N LYS A 8 19.28 -2.70 8.78
CA LYS A 8 19.55 -1.29 8.52
C LYS A 8 18.55 -0.63 7.56
N ALA A 9 17.86 -1.42 6.75
CA ALA A 9 16.86 -0.91 5.81
C ALA A 9 15.52 -0.62 6.47
N ILE A 10 15.27 -1.12 7.68
CA ILE A 10 14.04 -0.85 8.42
C ILE A 10 14.07 0.59 8.95
N HIS A 11 13.09 1.37 8.56
CA HIS A 11 12.87 2.69 9.12
C HIS A 11 11.77 2.62 10.19
N TRP A 12 12.17 2.79 11.45
CA TRP A 12 11.23 2.84 12.57
C TRP A 12 10.56 4.22 12.62
N ASN A 13 9.24 4.25 12.77
CA ASN A 13 8.48 5.51 12.78
C ASN A 13 8.73 6.36 14.04
N ILE A 14 9.30 5.76 15.07
CA ILE A 14 9.71 6.40 16.32
C ILE A 14 11.06 5.85 16.76
N GLU A 15 11.72 6.54 17.67
CA GLU A 15 12.89 6.03 18.36
C GLU A 15 12.48 4.93 19.33
N LEU A 16 13.10 3.77 19.20
CA LEU A 16 12.92 2.60 20.05
C LEU A 16 14.19 2.35 20.86
N SER A 17 14.05 1.82 22.07
CA SER A 17 15.19 1.35 22.84
C SER A 17 15.97 0.26 22.10
N ALA A 18 17.28 0.18 22.37
CA ALA A 18 18.13 -0.85 21.75
C ALA A 18 17.64 -2.28 22.06
N ASP A 19 17.19 -2.53 23.32
CA ASP A 19 16.63 -3.81 23.74
C ASP A 19 15.40 -4.21 22.94
N LEU A 20 14.42 -3.30 22.79
CA LEU A 20 13.21 -3.59 22.00
C LEU A 20 13.53 -3.78 20.51
N THR A 21 14.43 -2.95 19.98
CA THR A 21 14.85 -3.06 18.57
C THR A 21 15.50 -4.42 18.31
N GLU A 22 16.41 -4.88 19.17
CA GLU A 22 17.06 -6.18 19.03
C GLU A 22 16.04 -7.33 19.11
N LYS A 23 15.13 -7.28 20.07
CA LYS A 23 14.06 -8.27 20.22
C LYS A 23 13.14 -8.31 18.98
N LEU A 24 12.72 -7.16 18.45
CA LEU A 24 11.93 -7.09 17.22
C LEU A 24 12.71 -7.69 16.04
N LEU A 25 13.98 -7.33 15.87
CA LEU A 25 14.81 -7.86 14.79
C LEU A 25 15.01 -9.38 14.89
N SER A 26 15.03 -9.94 16.10
CA SER A 26 15.19 -11.39 16.32
C SER A 26 14.00 -12.21 15.81
N VAL A 27 12.79 -11.62 15.79
CA VAL A 27 11.54 -12.28 15.35
C VAL A 27 11.11 -11.87 13.94
N ALA A 28 11.83 -10.93 13.31
CA ALA A 28 11.55 -10.45 11.98
C ALA A 28 11.73 -11.53 10.90
N GLN A 29 10.77 -11.62 9.97
CA GLN A 29 10.75 -12.60 8.89
C GLN A 29 10.74 -11.89 7.53
N LEU A 30 11.63 -12.28 6.61
CA LEU A 30 11.59 -11.82 5.23
C LEU A 30 10.52 -12.61 4.47
N LYS A 31 9.55 -11.90 3.88
CA LYS A 31 8.55 -12.47 2.96
C LYS A 31 8.78 -11.90 1.56
N THR A 32 8.95 -12.81 0.60
CA THR A 32 9.07 -12.50 -0.82
C THR A 32 7.89 -13.11 -1.56
N GLN A 33 7.23 -12.34 -2.40
CA GLN A 33 6.01 -12.70 -3.15
C GLN A 33 4.73 -12.73 -2.30
N LEU A 34 3.88 -11.72 -2.52
CA LEU A 34 2.46 -11.79 -2.25
C LEU A 34 1.77 -12.22 -3.56
N LYS A 35 1.53 -13.52 -3.74
CA LYS A 35 0.75 -13.99 -4.88
C LYS A 35 -0.71 -13.62 -4.65
N ALA A 36 -1.30 -12.89 -5.59
CA ALA A 36 -2.72 -12.50 -5.58
C ALA A 36 -3.71 -13.70 -5.57
N SER A 37 -3.23 -14.94 -5.69
CA SER A 37 -4.05 -16.14 -5.83
C SER A 37 -4.27 -16.92 -4.53
N GLU A 38 -3.60 -16.58 -3.44
CA GLU A 38 -3.70 -17.34 -2.19
C GLU A 38 -4.42 -16.49 -1.13
N MET A 39 -5.76 -16.59 -1.10
CA MET A 39 -6.60 -15.94 -0.08
C MET A 39 -6.17 -16.28 1.36
N ASP A 40 -5.54 -17.45 1.56
CA ASP A 40 -5.01 -17.87 2.85
C ASP A 40 -3.69 -17.16 3.21
N GLU A 41 -2.80 -16.90 2.23
CA GLU A 41 -1.59 -16.10 2.46
C GLU A 41 -1.93 -14.61 2.72
N ALA A 42 -2.96 -14.08 2.09
CA ALA A 42 -3.47 -12.75 2.39
C ALA A 42 -3.98 -12.66 3.84
N ARG A 43 -4.68 -13.68 4.35
CA ARG A 43 -5.09 -13.76 5.76
C ARG A 43 -3.91 -13.83 6.72
N ILE A 44 -2.86 -14.58 6.39
CA ILE A 44 -1.65 -14.71 7.21
C ILE A 44 -0.87 -13.38 7.27
N ALA A 45 -0.84 -12.62 6.17
CA ALA A 45 -0.22 -11.29 6.14
C ALA A 45 -0.95 -10.27 7.05
N HIS A 46 -2.21 -10.54 7.42
CA HIS A 46 -2.98 -9.70 8.36
C HIS A 46 -2.73 -10.01 9.83
N GLN A 47 -2.12 -11.16 10.13
CA GLN A 47 -1.83 -11.56 11.51
C GLN A 47 -0.50 -10.97 11.98
N GLY A 48 -0.43 -9.64 12.01
CA GLY A 48 0.75 -8.93 12.47
C GLY A 48 1.01 -7.65 11.70
N THR A 49 2.24 -7.19 11.77
CA THR A 49 2.71 -5.93 11.20
C THR A 49 3.78 -6.19 10.17
N SER A 50 3.76 -5.46 9.06
CA SER A 50 4.72 -5.62 7.97
C SER A 50 5.30 -4.28 7.55
N PHE A 51 6.59 -4.29 7.22
CA PHE A 51 7.34 -3.19 6.63
C PHE A 51 7.59 -3.48 5.14
N VAL A 52 7.29 -2.54 4.26
CA VAL A 52 7.55 -2.66 2.83
C VAL A 52 9.01 -2.33 2.55
N LEU A 53 9.81 -3.37 2.29
CA LEU A 53 11.22 -3.23 1.95
C LEU A 53 11.42 -2.87 0.48
N GLU A 54 10.62 -3.47 -0.41
CA GLU A 54 10.67 -3.27 -1.86
C GLU A 54 9.28 -3.49 -2.48
N GLY A 55 8.99 -2.73 -3.53
CA GLY A 55 7.73 -2.83 -4.28
C GLY A 55 6.59 -2.02 -3.66
N THR A 56 5.40 -2.33 -4.11
CA THR A 56 4.17 -1.64 -3.71
C THR A 56 3.09 -2.65 -3.35
N VAL A 57 2.36 -2.38 -2.28
CA VAL A 57 1.25 -3.20 -1.78
C VAL A 57 -0.01 -2.35 -1.75
N THR A 58 -1.12 -2.92 -2.15
CA THR A 58 -2.44 -2.32 -1.94
C THR A 58 -3.22 -3.11 -0.90
N ILE A 59 -3.85 -2.40 0.02
CA ILE A 59 -4.70 -2.96 1.06
C ILE A 59 -6.12 -2.48 0.80
N CYS A 60 -7.03 -3.41 0.56
CA CYS A 60 -8.40 -3.11 0.21
C CYS A 60 -9.34 -3.65 1.28
N LEU A 61 -10.26 -2.82 1.75
CA LEU A 61 -11.38 -3.25 2.59
C LEU A 61 -12.48 -3.77 1.68
N GLN A 62 -12.88 -5.02 1.88
CA GLN A 62 -13.91 -5.68 1.06
C GLN A 62 -15.12 -6.10 1.89
N THR A 63 -16.30 -5.97 1.30
CA THR A 63 -17.52 -6.55 1.86
C THR A 63 -17.53 -8.07 1.68
N PRO A 64 -18.40 -8.82 2.39
CA PRO A 64 -18.58 -10.27 2.18
C PRO A 64 -18.86 -10.66 0.72
N ASN A 65 -19.49 -9.76 -0.05
CA ASN A 65 -19.73 -9.96 -1.49
C ASN A 65 -18.53 -9.54 -2.37
N LEU A 66 -17.32 -9.48 -1.82
CA LEU A 66 -16.08 -9.11 -2.50
C LEU A 66 -16.07 -7.72 -3.17
N LYS A 67 -16.95 -6.81 -2.72
CA LYS A 67 -16.97 -5.43 -3.19
C LYS A 67 -15.95 -4.60 -2.40
N THR A 68 -15.00 -4.00 -3.08
CA THR A 68 -14.05 -3.07 -2.47
C THR A 68 -14.75 -1.78 -2.09
N VAL A 69 -14.66 -1.40 -0.83
CA VAL A 69 -15.29 -0.20 -0.26
C VAL A 69 -14.27 0.85 0.18
N ASN A 70 -13.00 0.48 0.28
CA ASN A 70 -11.89 1.39 0.56
C ASN A 70 -10.57 0.73 0.19
N ASN A 71 -9.54 1.53 -0.11
CA ASN A 71 -8.20 1.02 -0.42
C ASN A 71 -7.13 2.03 -0.06
N ILE A 72 -5.93 1.53 0.28
CA ILE A 72 -4.72 2.34 0.43
C ILE A 72 -3.55 1.70 -0.31
N VAL A 73 -2.60 2.53 -0.69
CA VAL A 73 -1.35 2.12 -1.34
C VAL A 73 -0.20 2.30 -0.35
N MET A 74 0.60 1.24 -0.19
CA MET A 74 1.78 1.21 0.68
C MET A 74 3.01 0.94 -0.19
N GLY A 75 3.99 1.81 -0.12
CA GLY A 75 5.25 1.70 -0.85
C GLY A 75 6.44 1.41 0.04
N LYS A 76 7.64 1.41 -0.55
CA LYS A 76 8.89 1.23 0.20
C LYS A 76 8.99 2.21 1.36
N GLY A 77 9.25 1.69 2.56
CA GLY A 77 9.36 2.45 3.80
C GLY A 77 8.06 2.57 4.59
N ASP A 78 6.94 2.14 4.02
CA ASP A 78 5.66 2.14 4.72
C ASP A 78 5.50 0.91 5.62
N TRP A 79 4.78 1.11 6.72
CA TRP A 79 4.32 0.06 7.61
C TRP A 79 2.82 -0.18 7.43
N PHE A 80 2.39 -1.43 7.50
CA PHE A 80 0.98 -1.78 7.49
C PHE A 80 0.70 -3.03 8.35
N GLY A 81 -0.57 -3.30 8.59
CA GLY A 81 -1.02 -4.31 9.52
C GLY A 81 -1.36 -3.70 10.88
N ASN A 82 -1.78 -4.54 11.79
CA ASN A 82 -2.11 -4.14 13.15
C ASN A 82 -1.71 -5.24 14.13
N TYR A 83 -1.52 -4.86 15.37
CA TYR A 83 -1.44 -5.77 16.47
C TYR A 83 -2.85 -6.06 17.00
N ASP A 84 -3.21 -7.33 17.09
CA ASP A 84 -4.44 -7.79 17.72
C ASP A 84 -4.11 -8.80 18.83
N SER A 85 -4.28 -8.39 20.08
CA SER A 85 -4.01 -9.24 21.25
C SER A 85 -4.90 -10.47 21.34
N ASN A 86 -6.09 -10.42 20.73
CA ASN A 86 -7.10 -11.45 20.91
C ASN A 86 -7.18 -12.43 19.74
N ASN A 87 -6.44 -12.22 18.64
CA ASN A 87 -6.53 -13.01 17.40
C ASN A 87 -7.97 -13.21 16.88
N SER A 88 -8.90 -12.37 17.33
CA SER A 88 -10.35 -12.57 17.20
C SER A 88 -10.99 -11.72 16.13
N SER A 89 -10.31 -10.69 15.65
CA SER A 89 -10.89 -9.79 14.67
C SER A 89 -10.66 -10.29 13.24
N TYR A 90 -11.71 -10.88 12.67
CA TYR A 90 -11.81 -11.01 11.23
C TYR A 90 -11.87 -9.61 10.62
N THR A 91 -10.76 -9.17 10.07
CA THR A 91 -10.75 -7.92 9.31
C THR A 91 -10.86 -8.29 7.83
N PRO A 92 -11.88 -7.83 7.12
CA PRO A 92 -12.11 -8.18 5.70
C PRO A 92 -11.17 -7.40 4.78
N PHE A 93 -9.86 -7.47 5.06
CA PHE A 93 -8.85 -6.87 4.21
C PHE A 93 -8.36 -7.86 3.17
N PHE A 94 -8.18 -7.35 1.96
CA PHE A 94 -7.51 -8.02 0.86
C PHE A 94 -6.22 -7.28 0.56
N ILE A 95 -5.09 -8.00 0.54
CA ILE A 95 -3.78 -7.45 0.22
C ILE A 95 -3.33 -7.98 -1.13
N THR A 96 -2.83 -7.10 -1.99
CA THR A 96 -2.22 -7.51 -3.26
C THR A 96 -0.93 -6.72 -3.53
N GLY A 97 0.09 -7.43 -4.00
CA GLY A 97 1.33 -6.83 -4.47
C GLY A 97 1.21 -6.29 -5.89
N ILE A 98 1.85 -5.17 -6.15
CA ILE A 98 2.04 -4.59 -7.48
C ILE A 98 3.50 -4.78 -7.87
N GLY A 99 3.75 -5.64 -8.88
CA GLY A 99 5.11 -6.05 -9.24
C GLY A 99 5.73 -7.00 -8.21
N THR A 100 7.06 -6.96 -8.10
CA THR A 100 7.80 -7.74 -7.10
C THR A 100 7.73 -7.04 -5.75
N VAL A 101 7.37 -7.78 -4.70
CA VAL A 101 7.25 -7.23 -3.34
C VAL A 101 8.15 -8.01 -2.39
N LYS A 102 8.86 -7.29 -1.52
CA LYS A 102 9.57 -7.83 -0.37
C LYS A 102 9.11 -7.14 0.90
N LEU A 103 8.75 -7.92 1.90
CA LEU A 103 8.27 -7.43 3.20
C LEU A 103 9.14 -7.98 4.32
N ILE A 104 9.31 -7.18 5.36
CA ILE A 104 9.73 -7.67 6.68
C ILE A 104 8.48 -7.76 7.53
N HIS A 105 8.17 -8.97 7.99
CA HIS A 105 6.93 -9.28 8.71
C HIS A 105 7.21 -9.67 10.16
N PHE A 106 6.35 -9.21 11.03
CA PHE A 106 6.34 -9.49 12.46
C PHE A 106 4.99 -10.13 12.79
N SER A 107 5.00 -11.40 13.22
CA SER A 107 3.76 -12.12 13.51
C SER A 107 3.06 -11.58 14.75
N ASN A 108 1.73 -11.66 14.80
CA ASN A 108 0.96 -11.29 16.00
C ASN A 108 1.39 -12.09 17.22
N PHE A 109 1.74 -13.36 17.04
CA PHE A 109 2.20 -14.23 18.13
C PHE A 109 3.48 -13.67 18.78
N ASP A 110 4.49 -13.32 17.97
CA ASP A 110 5.75 -12.75 18.46
C ASP A 110 5.55 -11.36 19.05
N LEU A 111 4.74 -10.54 18.39
CA LEU A 111 4.41 -9.19 18.87
C LEU A 111 3.67 -9.23 20.20
N HIS A 112 2.76 -10.20 20.40
CA HIS A 112 2.05 -10.38 21.65
C HIS A 112 3.02 -10.75 22.78
N ARG A 113 3.92 -11.71 22.54
CA ARG A 113 4.94 -12.11 23.52
C ARG A 113 5.82 -10.91 23.92
N LEU A 114 6.29 -10.13 22.95
CA LEU A 114 7.10 -8.93 23.23
C LEU A 114 6.32 -7.86 24.00
N ALA A 115 5.02 -7.70 23.72
CA ALA A 115 4.16 -6.73 24.39
C ALA A 115 3.92 -7.05 25.88
N LEU A 116 4.00 -8.32 26.27
CA LEU A 116 3.94 -8.73 27.68
C LEU A 116 5.21 -8.37 28.47
N GLU A 117 6.34 -8.28 27.76
CA GLU A 117 7.66 -8.02 28.37
C GLU A 117 8.07 -6.54 28.31
N ASN A 118 7.59 -5.81 27.27
CA ASN A 118 8.03 -4.44 27.02
C ASN A 118 6.88 -3.53 26.58
N PHE A 119 6.46 -2.63 27.49
CA PHE A 119 5.36 -1.70 27.21
C PHE A 119 5.70 -0.61 26.17
N GLU A 120 6.98 -0.39 25.84
CA GLU A 120 7.38 0.56 24.80
C GLU A 120 6.81 0.18 23.43
N ILE A 121 6.57 -1.11 23.19
CA ILE A 121 5.99 -1.62 21.95
C ILE A 121 4.61 -1.00 21.63
N TYR A 122 3.83 -0.62 22.66
CA TYR A 122 2.53 0.04 22.47
C TYR A 122 2.66 1.45 21.91
N LYS A 123 3.74 2.16 22.22
CA LYS A 123 4.05 3.47 21.60
C LYS A 123 4.31 3.28 20.10
N TRP A 124 5.04 2.21 19.76
CA TRP A 124 5.29 1.87 18.36
C TRP A 124 4.00 1.51 17.63
N PHE A 125 3.13 0.65 18.18
CA PHE A 125 1.83 0.33 17.60
C PHE A 125 0.97 1.59 17.38
N HIS A 126 0.97 2.50 18.33
CA HIS A 126 0.27 3.76 18.19
C HIS A 126 0.83 4.58 17.01
N SER A 127 2.14 4.67 16.88
CA SER A 127 2.77 5.41 15.77
C SER A 127 2.45 4.80 14.40
N LEU A 128 2.40 3.46 14.31
CA LEU A 128 2.00 2.76 13.08
C LEU A 128 0.56 3.11 12.68
N SER A 129 -0.35 3.15 13.63
CA SER A 129 -1.75 3.52 13.40
C SER A 129 -1.87 4.95 12.87
N LEU A 130 -1.09 5.89 13.42
CA LEU A 130 -1.07 7.28 12.95
C LEU A 130 -0.49 7.39 11.52
N GLY A 131 0.53 6.61 11.18
CA GLY A 131 1.18 6.63 9.87
C GLY A 131 0.25 6.24 8.71
N THR A 132 -0.76 5.40 8.96
CA THR A 132 -1.72 4.97 7.92
C THR A 132 -2.99 5.81 7.88
N LYS A 133 -3.26 6.61 8.93
CA LYS A 133 -4.51 7.36 9.09
C LYS A 133 -4.81 8.28 7.92
N ALA A 134 -3.84 9.08 7.47
CA ALA A 134 -4.03 10.01 6.35
C ALA A 134 -4.40 9.28 5.04
N LYS A 135 -3.77 8.13 4.77
CA LYS A 135 -4.06 7.30 3.61
C LYS A 135 -5.50 6.77 3.64
N TRP A 136 -5.96 6.27 4.80
CA TRP A 136 -7.33 5.78 4.97
C TRP A 136 -8.38 6.89 4.82
N LEU A 137 -8.15 8.05 5.43
CA LEU A 137 -9.08 9.19 5.34
C LEU A 137 -9.16 9.70 3.90
N GLN A 138 -8.03 9.87 3.21
CA GLN A 138 -8.03 10.30 1.82
C GLN A 138 -8.72 9.29 0.92
N SER A 139 -8.46 8.01 1.12
CA SER A 139 -9.15 6.96 0.34
C SER A 139 -10.66 6.98 0.57
N GLN A 140 -11.12 7.27 1.78
CA GLN A 140 -12.55 7.42 2.07
C GLN A 140 -13.17 8.59 1.28
N LEU A 141 -12.49 9.76 1.22
CA LEU A 141 -12.93 10.88 0.39
C LEU A 141 -12.99 10.49 -1.10
N MET A 142 -11.98 9.77 -1.58
CA MET A 142 -11.93 9.31 -2.98
C MET A 142 -13.09 8.38 -3.35
N MET A 143 -13.69 7.64 -2.40
CA MET A 143 -14.81 6.75 -2.70
C MET A 143 -16.08 7.50 -3.14
N SER A 144 -16.25 8.78 -2.77
CA SER A 144 -17.35 9.64 -3.23
C SER A 144 -17.13 10.22 -4.63
N GLU A 145 -15.88 10.15 -5.14
CA GLU A 145 -15.53 10.72 -6.43
C GLU A 145 -15.94 9.82 -7.62
N ASN A 146 -16.04 10.41 -8.81
CA ASN A 146 -16.34 9.67 -10.02
C ASN A 146 -15.22 8.71 -10.42
N LYS A 147 -15.55 7.76 -11.31
CA LYS A 147 -14.64 6.68 -11.74
C LYS A 147 -13.32 7.20 -12.33
N LEU A 148 -13.33 8.31 -13.09
CA LEU A 148 -12.14 8.90 -13.68
C LEU A 148 -11.17 9.36 -12.60
N LYS A 149 -11.63 10.19 -11.65
CA LYS A 149 -10.82 10.72 -10.56
C LYS A 149 -10.26 9.62 -9.67
N ARG A 150 -11.05 8.58 -9.36
CA ARG A 150 -10.63 7.42 -8.57
C ARG A 150 -9.51 6.62 -9.24
N VAL A 151 -9.62 6.38 -10.55
CA VAL A 151 -8.57 5.68 -11.31
C VAL A 151 -7.31 6.54 -11.40
N VAL A 152 -7.44 7.83 -11.72
CA VAL A 152 -6.30 8.76 -11.78
C VAL A 152 -5.60 8.87 -10.44
N TYR A 153 -6.35 9.01 -9.34
CA TYR A 153 -5.78 9.05 -8.00
C TYR A 153 -4.96 7.79 -7.70
N LEU A 154 -5.52 6.59 -7.97
CA LEU A 154 -4.78 5.34 -7.78
C LEU A 154 -3.49 5.30 -8.62
N LEU A 155 -3.54 5.72 -9.89
CA LEU A 155 -2.35 5.72 -10.75
C LEU A 155 -1.26 6.66 -10.22
N LEU A 156 -1.63 7.84 -9.73
CA LEU A 156 -0.69 8.79 -9.13
C LEU A 156 -0.14 8.28 -7.79
N GLU A 157 -0.96 7.63 -6.95
CA GLU A 157 -0.48 6.98 -5.72
C GLU A 157 0.53 5.86 -6.03
N LEU A 158 0.29 5.06 -7.06
CA LEU A 158 1.23 4.03 -7.48
C LEU A 158 2.53 4.64 -8.02
N ALA A 159 2.45 5.73 -8.78
CA ALA A 159 3.62 6.46 -9.27
C ALA A 159 4.44 7.05 -8.11
N ALA A 160 3.78 7.65 -7.11
CA ALA A 160 4.44 8.21 -5.93
C ALA A 160 5.21 7.16 -5.10
N ASN A 161 4.81 5.89 -5.22
CA ASN A 161 5.45 4.76 -4.54
C ASN A 161 6.43 3.97 -5.44
N THR A 162 6.65 4.44 -6.68
CA THR A 162 7.63 3.83 -7.61
C THR A 162 8.95 4.59 -7.49
N SER A 163 10.05 3.85 -7.32
CA SER A 163 11.39 4.45 -7.36
C SER A 163 11.71 4.83 -8.80
N LEU A 164 11.70 6.14 -9.10
CA LEU A 164 12.03 6.68 -10.42
C LEU A 164 13.44 7.24 -10.39
N LEU A 165 14.21 6.96 -11.43
CA LEU A 165 15.39 7.76 -11.75
C LEU A 165 14.94 9.08 -12.39
N ARG A 166 15.73 10.12 -12.22
CA ARG A 166 15.41 11.46 -12.75
C ARG A 166 15.20 11.40 -14.27
N GLY A 167 14.03 11.86 -14.73
CA GLY A 167 13.69 11.87 -16.16
C GLY A 167 13.08 10.58 -16.69
N GLU A 168 12.88 9.55 -15.86
CA GLU A 168 12.18 8.34 -16.29
C GLU A 168 10.66 8.51 -16.26
N THR A 169 10.00 7.98 -17.29
CA THR A 169 8.53 7.87 -17.31
C THR A 169 8.08 6.81 -16.31
N PRO A 170 7.20 7.12 -15.34
CA PRO A 170 6.70 6.15 -14.39
C PRO A 170 6.05 4.97 -15.10
N LYS A 171 6.54 3.77 -14.78
CA LYS A 171 6.04 2.50 -15.28
C LYS A 171 5.36 1.75 -14.14
N ILE A 172 4.06 1.53 -14.27
CA ILE A 172 3.27 0.79 -13.29
C ILE A 172 2.92 -0.58 -13.84
N SER A 173 3.45 -1.64 -13.22
CA SER A 173 3.16 -3.03 -13.60
C SER A 173 1.84 -3.48 -12.99
N ILE A 174 0.72 -2.98 -13.55
CA ILE A 174 -0.63 -3.26 -13.08
C ILE A 174 -1.55 -3.61 -14.25
N SER A 175 -2.43 -4.58 -14.05
CA SER A 175 -3.48 -4.95 -15.00
C SER A 175 -4.78 -4.20 -14.72
N GLN A 176 -5.62 -4.04 -15.74
CA GLN A 176 -6.97 -3.48 -15.57
C GLN A 176 -7.83 -4.28 -14.59
N GLN A 177 -7.60 -5.59 -14.47
CA GLN A 177 -8.27 -6.44 -13.50
C GLN A 177 -7.86 -6.04 -12.06
N GLN A 178 -6.58 -5.82 -11.81
CA GLN A 178 -6.11 -5.34 -10.51
C GLN A 178 -6.64 -3.94 -10.18
N ILE A 179 -6.65 -3.00 -11.15
CA ILE A 179 -7.26 -1.68 -10.96
C ILE A 179 -8.74 -1.82 -10.56
N SER A 180 -9.48 -2.71 -11.24
CA SER A 180 -10.89 -3.00 -10.93
C SER A 180 -11.06 -3.52 -9.50
N GLN A 181 -10.23 -4.49 -9.09
CA GLN A 181 -10.27 -5.06 -7.74
C GLN A 181 -9.95 -4.01 -6.66
N ILE A 182 -8.91 -3.20 -6.88
CA ILE A 182 -8.47 -2.17 -5.94
C ILE A 182 -9.51 -1.05 -5.83
N THR A 183 -10.01 -0.55 -6.96
CA THR A 183 -10.94 0.59 -6.97
C THR A 183 -12.39 0.20 -6.72
N GLY A 184 -12.75 -1.09 -6.83
CA GLY A 184 -14.14 -1.54 -6.79
C GLY A 184 -14.98 -1.06 -8.00
N ILE A 185 -14.31 -0.61 -9.07
CA ILE A 185 -14.95 -0.19 -10.32
C ILE A 185 -14.98 -1.38 -11.27
N ALA A 186 -16.12 -1.66 -11.92
CA ALA A 186 -16.22 -2.75 -12.87
C ALA A 186 -15.14 -2.65 -13.96
N ARG A 187 -14.49 -3.78 -14.32
CA ARG A 187 -13.37 -3.84 -15.27
C ARG A 187 -13.66 -3.14 -16.60
N GLN A 188 -14.88 -3.28 -17.12
CA GLN A 188 -15.27 -2.59 -18.35
C GLN A 188 -15.16 -1.07 -18.19
N ARG A 189 -15.61 -0.51 -17.04
CA ARG A 189 -15.55 0.92 -16.76
C ARG A 189 -14.11 1.41 -16.52
N VAL A 190 -13.27 0.57 -15.90
CA VAL A 190 -11.83 0.84 -15.83
C VAL A 190 -11.21 0.94 -17.22
N ASN A 191 -11.52 -0.01 -18.11
CA ASN A 191 -11.03 0.00 -19.48
C ASN A 191 -11.44 1.27 -20.25
N GLU A 192 -12.70 1.71 -20.09
CA GLU A 192 -13.18 2.97 -20.69
C GLU A 192 -12.35 4.17 -20.23
N VAL A 193 -12.11 4.28 -18.91
CA VAL A 193 -11.30 5.36 -18.33
C VAL A 193 -9.86 5.33 -18.82
N ILE A 194 -9.22 4.16 -18.81
CA ILE A 194 -7.82 4.01 -19.24
C ILE A 194 -7.67 4.36 -20.73
N LYS A 195 -8.60 3.90 -21.60
CA LYS A 195 -8.59 4.27 -23.03
C LYS A 195 -8.83 5.76 -23.27
N GLN A 196 -9.68 6.39 -22.45
CA GLN A 196 -9.90 7.83 -22.51
C GLN A 196 -8.59 8.58 -22.20
N LEU A 197 -7.90 8.21 -21.10
CA LEU A 197 -6.65 8.84 -20.69
C LEU A 197 -5.52 8.60 -21.72
N GLU A 198 -5.49 7.43 -22.36
CA GLU A 198 -4.57 7.12 -23.44
C GLU A 198 -4.83 7.98 -24.68
N LYS A 199 -6.09 8.14 -25.09
CA LYS A 199 -6.50 9.02 -26.20
C LYS A 199 -6.14 10.48 -25.94
N GLU A 200 -6.17 10.91 -24.68
CA GLU A 200 -5.76 12.25 -24.27
C GLU A 200 -4.22 12.40 -24.17
N GLY A 201 -3.45 11.34 -24.42
CA GLY A 201 -1.98 11.34 -24.37
C GLY A 201 -1.38 11.35 -22.97
N LEU A 202 -2.19 11.14 -21.92
CA LEU A 202 -1.76 11.22 -20.53
C LEU A 202 -1.05 9.96 -20.05
N LEU A 203 -1.31 8.82 -20.70
CA LEU A 203 -0.67 7.55 -20.43
C LEU A 203 -0.56 6.70 -21.70
N GLN A 204 0.27 5.65 -21.65
CA GLN A 204 0.40 4.66 -22.70
C GLN A 204 0.21 3.25 -22.11
N ILE A 205 -0.64 2.45 -22.73
CA ILE A 205 -0.87 1.05 -22.33
C ILE A 205 0.13 0.16 -23.08
N LYS A 206 0.87 -0.68 -22.33
CA LYS A 206 1.60 -1.84 -22.87
C LYS A 206 1.15 -3.09 -22.14
N ARG A 207 1.56 -4.27 -22.61
CA ARG A 207 1.16 -5.55 -22.02
C ARG A 207 1.44 -5.56 -20.50
N ASN A 208 0.38 -5.58 -19.69
CA ASN A 208 0.41 -5.57 -18.21
C ASN A 208 1.18 -4.39 -17.56
N CYS A 209 1.38 -3.30 -18.30
CA CYS A 209 2.04 -2.11 -17.79
C CYS A 209 1.33 -0.85 -18.30
N ILE A 210 1.32 0.17 -17.46
CA ILE A 210 0.85 1.52 -17.80
C ILE A 210 2.04 2.47 -17.61
N TYR A 211 2.35 3.25 -18.64
CA TYR A 211 3.34 4.32 -18.62
C TYR A 211 2.61 5.63 -18.46
N LEU A 212 2.92 6.40 -17.43
CA LEU A 212 2.31 7.72 -17.19
C LEU A 212 3.13 8.77 -17.94
N THR A 213 2.69 9.11 -19.15
CA THR A 213 3.43 10.00 -20.08
C THR A 213 3.32 11.47 -19.72
N ASP A 214 2.22 11.88 -19.06
CA ASP A 214 2.00 13.24 -18.59
C ASP A 214 1.43 13.26 -17.17
N LEU A 215 2.32 13.33 -16.20
CA LEU A 215 1.96 13.39 -14.76
C LEU A 215 1.22 14.68 -14.42
N THR A 216 1.58 15.78 -15.07
CA THR A 216 0.96 17.10 -14.86
C THR A 216 -0.49 17.09 -15.36
N GLY A 217 -0.72 16.60 -16.57
CA GLY A 217 -2.05 16.42 -17.13
C GLY A 217 -2.93 15.49 -16.31
N LEU A 218 -2.38 14.37 -15.80
CA LEU A 218 -3.07 13.50 -14.86
C LEU A 218 -3.41 14.25 -13.56
N GLY A 219 -2.48 15.02 -13.02
CA GLY A 219 -2.67 15.84 -11.84
C GLY A 219 -3.81 16.84 -11.99
N TYR A 220 -3.96 17.48 -13.16
CA TYR A 220 -5.08 18.39 -13.45
C TYR A 220 -6.46 17.73 -13.39
N LYS A 221 -6.56 16.43 -13.65
CA LYS A 221 -7.84 15.68 -13.49
C LYS A 221 -8.33 15.65 -12.05
N LEU A 222 -7.45 15.94 -11.06
CA LEU A 222 -7.77 15.97 -9.63
C LEU A 222 -7.94 17.39 -9.07
N ASN A 223 -7.92 18.46 -9.86
CA ASN A 223 -7.95 19.85 -9.37
C ASN A 223 -9.21 20.22 -8.54
N GLN A 224 -10.30 19.47 -8.67
CA GLN A 224 -11.54 19.70 -7.92
C GLN A 224 -11.78 18.60 -6.86
N VAL A 225 -10.73 17.85 -6.51
CA VAL A 225 -10.80 16.82 -5.49
C VAL A 225 -10.24 17.37 -4.19
N ASP A 226 -10.91 17.10 -3.07
CA ASP A 226 -10.34 17.38 -1.76
C ASP A 226 -9.21 16.36 -1.47
N LEU A 227 -7.97 16.84 -1.48
CA LEU A 227 -6.75 16.07 -1.21
C LEU A 227 -6.07 16.53 0.09
N SER A 228 -6.84 17.06 1.04
CA SER A 228 -6.33 17.65 2.28
C SER A 228 -5.57 16.67 3.18
N PHE A 229 -5.91 15.38 3.15
CA PHE A 229 -5.21 14.37 3.95
C PHE A 229 -3.97 13.80 3.24
N ARG A 230 -4.03 13.67 1.91
CA ARG A 230 -2.93 13.14 1.11
C ARG A 230 -3.05 13.52 -0.37
N ASP A 231 -2.06 14.24 -0.86
CA ASP A 231 -1.94 14.58 -2.28
C ASP A 231 -0.75 13.85 -2.91
N PRO A 232 -0.99 12.83 -3.76
CA PRO A 232 0.09 12.08 -4.39
C PRO A 232 0.94 12.92 -5.35
N ARG A 233 0.41 14.03 -5.89
CA ARG A 233 1.13 14.93 -6.79
C ARG A 233 2.35 15.55 -6.12
N LEU A 234 2.26 15.81 -4.81
CA LEU A 234 3.36 16.38 -4.01
C LEU A 234 4.45 15.36 -3.67
N MET A 235 4.17 14.07 -3.87
CA MET A 235 5.07 12.98 -3.50
C MET A 235 5.85 12.40 -4.67
N ILE A 236 5.39 12.65 -5.90
CA ILE A 236 6.09 12.22 -7.10
C ILE A 236 7.31 13.13 -7.27
N LYS A 237 8.50 12.57 -7.05
CA LYS A 237 9.76 13.29 -7.24
C LYS A 237 10.01 13.42 -8.74
N ASN A 238 10.05 14.65 -9.24
CA ASN A 238 10.50 15.00 -10.59
C ASN A 238 12.01 14.88 -10.72
#